data_bd9c699a9993458279c2ddb8c1135600
#
_entry.id   bd9c699a9993458279c2ddb8c1135600
#
_cell.length_a   1.000
_cell.length_b   1.000
_cell.length_c   1.000
_cell.angle_alpha   90.00
_cell.angle_beta   90.00
_cell.angle_gamma   90.00
#
_symmetry.space_group_name_H-M   'P 1'
#
loop_
_entity.id
_entity.type
_entity.pdbx_description
1 polymer ?
#
loop_
_entity_poly.entity_id
_entity_poly.type
_entity_poly.pdbx_seq_one_letter_code
_entity_poly.pdbx_strand_id
1 'polypeptide(L)'
;EIMPSLVGSEMCIRDRASMVLSLVSGYSLPLGVYYDTESVSGGRANALSAAERTACAVAFCETIRGAGYRAGVYSYASWFYNALNFANISKYNIWIAQYRDKLSFSYKYNIWQYTGSGRVNGISKPVDMNIG
;
A
#
# COMPACT_ATOMS: atom_id res chain seq x y z
N GLU A 1 14.53 18.98 -14.91
CA GLU A 1 13.30 18.79 -15.68
C GLU A 1 12.52 17.58 -15.17
N ILE A 2 11.26 17.78 -14.89
CA ILE A 2 10.39 16.70 -14.42
C ILE A 2 9.99 15.83 -15.61
N MET A 3 10.19 14.53 -15.50
CA MET A 3 9.76 13.61 -16.54
C MET A 3 8.23 13.58 -16.67
N PRO A 4 7.67 13.77 -17.87
CA PRO A 4 6.21 13.81 -18.04
C PRO A 4 5.51 12.54 -17.54
N SER A 5 6.13 11.37 -17.67
CA SER A 5 5.58 10.10 -17.20
C SER A 5 5.43 10.05 -15.69
N LEU A 6 6.39 10.60 -14.96
CA LEU A 6 6.35 10.67 -13.50
C LEU A 6 5.24 11.62 -13.03
N VAL A 7 5.19 12.81 -13.61
CA VAL A 7 4.14 13.79 -13.29
C VAL A 7 2.76 13.22 -13.56
N GLY A 8 2.58 12.57 -14.71
CA GLY A 8 1.32 11.93 -15.08
C GLY A 8 0.93 10.81 -14.11
N SER A 9 1.89 9.99 -13.70
CA SER A 9 1.65 8.91 -12.73
C SER A 9 1.21 9.45 -11.38
N GLU A 10 1.89 10.49 -10.86
CA GLU A 10 1.53 11.12 -9.59
C GLU A 10 0.13 11.75 -9.66
N MET A 11 -0.20 12.43 -10.75
CA MET A 11 -1.52 13.01 -10.94
C MET A 11 -2.62 11.95 -10.97
N CYS A 12 -2.40 10.84 -11.67
CA CYS A 12 -3.34 9.71 -11.68
C CYS A 12 -3.55 9.12 -10.28
N ILE A 13 -2.48 9.02 -9.49
CA ILE A 13 -2.57 8.49 -8.12
C ILE A 13 -3.33 9.46 -7.22
N ARG A 14 -3.13 10.76 -7.36
CA ARG A 14 -3.89 11.76 -6.60
C ARG A 14 -5.37 11.73 -6.95
N ASP A 15 -5.70 11.54 -8.21
CA ASP A 15 -7.10 11.40 -8.66
C ASP A 15 -7.73 10.14 -8.05
N ARG A 16 -7.00 9.03 -7.98
CA ARG A 16 -7.46 7.80 -7.32
C ARG A 16 -7.68 8.03 -5.83
N ALA A 17 -6.76 8.69 -5.18
CA ALA A 17 -6.91 9.02 -3.75
C ALA A 17 -8.14 9.90 -3.52
N SER A 18 -8.37 10.89 -4.37
CA SER A 18 -9.55 11.76 -4.30
C SER A 18 -10.85 10.97 -4.50
N MET A 19 -10.85 10.00 -5.41
CA MET A 19 -12.00 9.11 -5.61
C MET A 19 -12.28 8.28 -4.36
N VAL A 20 -11.25 7.68 -3.77
CA VAL A 20 -11.38 6.93 -2.51
C VAL A 20 -11.97 7.81 -1.42
N LEU A 21 -11.44 9.03 -1.27
CA LEU A 21 -11.93 9.98 -0.27
C LEU A 21 -13.42 10.29 -0.44
N SER A 22 -13.90 10.45 -1.67
CA SER A 22 -15.31 10.68 -1.91
C SER A 22 -16.18 9.47 -1.54
N LEU A 23 -15.65 8.24 -1.71
CA LEU A 23 -16.36 7.01 -1.36
C LEU A 23 -16.41 6.76 0.16
N VAL A 24 -15.39 7.16 0.89
CA VAL A 24 -15.30 6.93 2.34
C VAL A 24 -15.74 8.12 3.18
N SER A 25 -16.15 9.20 2.55
CA SER A 25 -16.62 10.41 3.23
C SER A 25 -17.76 10.07 4.19
N GLY A 26 -17.64 10.53 5.43
CA GLY A 26 -18.60 10.26 6.48
C GLY A 26 -18.40 8.95 7.23
N TYR A 27 -17.43 8.12 6.82
CA TYR A 27 -17.09 6.89 7.54
C TYR A 27 -15.86 7.12 8.41
N SER A 28 -15.83 6.43 9.55
CA SER A 28 -14.66 6.36 10.41
C SER A 28 -13.81 5.16 9.99
N LEU A 29 -12.53 5.39 9.71
CA LEU A 29 -11.60 4.35 9.28
C LEU A 29 -10.38 4.32 10.22
N PRO A 30 -10.51 3.71 11.40
CA PRO A 30 -9.43 3.74 12.41
C PRO A 30 -8.13 3.07 11.94
N LEU A 31 -8.21 2.09 11.04
CA LEU A 31 -7.02 1.45 10.48
C LEU A 31 -6.42 2.23 9.31
N GLY A 32 -7.19 3.12 8.70
CA GLY A 32 -6.72 3.98 7.62
C GLY A 32 -7.03 3.47 6.23
N VAL A 33 -6.46 4.16 5.25
CA VAL A 33 -6.57 3.84 3.82
C VAL A 33 -5.16 3.48 3.32
N TYR A 34 -5.06 2.36 2.62
CA TYR A 34 -3.77 1.80 2.21
C TYR A 34 -3.63 1.79 0.69
N TYR A 35 -2.45 2.18 0.24
CA TYR A 35 -2.04 2.09 -1.15
C TYR A 35 -1.41 0.72 -1.38
N ASP A 36 -2.08 -0.10 -2.19
CA ASP A 36 -1.58 -1.42 -2.57
C ASP A 36 -0.63 -1.26 -3.76
N THR A 37 0.63 -1.60 -3.56
CA THR A 37 1.64 -1.60 -4.62
C THR A 37 2.39 -2.92 -4.57
N GLU A 38 2.32 -3.65 -5.68
CA GLU A 38 2.92 -4.97 -5.79
C GLU A 38 3.18 -5.33 -7.24
N SER A 39 4.01 -6.33 -7.47
CA SER A 39 4.24 -6.86 -8.81
C SER A 39 3.03 -7.65 -9.27
N VAL A 40 2.42 -7.18 -10.34
CA VAL A 40 1.30 -7.86 -11.00
C VAL A 40 1.64 -7.99 -12.47
N SER A 41 1.41 -9.17 -13.06
CA SER A 41 1.66 -9.38 -14.49
C SER A 41 0.90 -8.34 -15.32
N GLY A 42 1.61 -7.60 -16.15
CA GLY A 42 1.05 -6.50 -16.92
C GLY A 42 0.71 -5.25 -16.12
N GLY A 43 1.06 -5.21 -14.82
CA GLY A 43 0.78 -4.08 -13.95
C GLY A 43 1.65 -2.87 -14.28
N ARG A 44 1.07 -1.67 -14.14
CA ARG A 44 1.77 -0.41 -14.46
C ARG A 44 2.94 -0.15 -13.52
N ALA A 45 2.85 -0.59 -12.26
CA ALA A 45 3.92 -0.41 -11.27
C ALA A 45 5.20 -1.14 -11.66
N ASN A 46 5.12 -2.23 -12.42
CA ASN A 46 6.31 -2.99 -12.86
C ASN A 46 7.22 -2.19 -13.78
N ALA A 47 6.66 -1.25 -14.55
CA ALA A 47 7.41 -0.44 -15.50
C ALA A 47 8.06 0.79 -14.88
N LEU A 48 7.76 1.10 -13.63
CA LEU A 48 8.29 2.26 -12.93
C LEU A 48 9.59 1.92 -12.21
N SER A 49 10.45 2.94 -12.00
CA SER A 49 11.61 2.82 -11.12
C SER A 49 11.18 2.80 -9.65
N ALA A 50 12.09 2.42 -8.75
CA ALA A 50 11.83 2.48 -7.31
C ALA A 50 11.48 3.91 -6.86
N ALA A 51 12.17 4.91 -7.39
CA ALA A 51 11.88 6.32 -7.08
C ALA A 51 10.48 6.72 -7.54
N GLU A 52 10.09 6.30 -8.73
CA GLU A 52 8.76 6.62 -9.28
C GLU A 52 7.65 5.91 -8.52
N ARG A 53 7.82 4.63 -8.16
CA ARG A 53 6.86 3.89 -7.32
C ARG A 53 6.71 4.55 -5.96
N THR A 54 7.82 4.94 -5.37
CA THR A 54 7.81 5.62 -4.06
C THR A 54 7.10 6.97 -4.14
N ALA A 55 7.35 7.74 -5.18
CA ALA A 55 6.69 9.02 -5.40
C ALA A 55 5.17 8.86 -5.51
N CYS A 56 4.71 7.81 -6.20
CA CYS A 56 3.29 7.49 -6.30
C CYS A 56 2.68 7.13 -4.94
N ALA A 57 3.37 6.31 -4.16
CA ALA A 57 2.93 5.94 -2.82
C ALA A 57 2.84 7.16 -1.90
N VAL A 58 3.84 8.03 -1.93
CA VAL A 58 3.84 9.29 -1.16
C VAL A 58 2.69 10.19 -1.58
N ALA A 59 2.48 10.38 -2.89
CA ALA A 59 1.40 11.21 -3.40
C ALA A 59 0.02 10.73 -2.93
N PHE A 60 -0.21 9.41 -2.95
CA PHE A 60 -1.44 8.82 -2.43
C PHE A 60 -1.58 9.08 -0.93
N CYS A 61 -0.57 8.73 -0.16
CA CYS A 61 -0.61 8.85 1.30
C CYS A 61 -0.78 10.30 1.76
N GLU A 62 -0.11 11.25 1.13
CA GLU A 62 -0.25 12.67 1.49
C GLU A 62 -1.65 13.20 1.16
N THR A 63 -2.25 12.75 0.07
CA THR A 63 -3.63 13.13 -0.27
C THR A 63 -4.61 12.59 0.77
N ILE A 64 -4.45 11.34 1.18
CA ILE A 64 -5.30 10.71 2.21
C ILE A 64 -5.12 11.40 3.56
N ARG A 65 -3.88 11.66 3.98
CA ARG A 65 -3.58 12.35 5.24
C ARG A 65 -4.13 13.78 5.26
N GLY A 66 -4.03 14.48 4.14
CA GLY A 66 -4.56 15.84 4.00
C GLY A 66 -6.07 15.92 4.26
N ALA A 67 -6.79 14.83 4.06
CA ALA A 67 -8.22 14.73 4.34
C ALA A 67 -8.55 14.23 5.76
N GLY A 68 -7.53 14.00 6.60
CA GLY A 68 -7.72 13.62 8.00
C GLY A 68 -7.74 12.12 8.27
N TYR A 69 -7.45 11.29 7.29
CA TYR A 69 -7.39 9.83 7.47
C TYR A 69 -5.96 9.36 7.67
N ARG A 70 -5.80 8.23 8.35
CA ARG A 70 -4.52 7.54 8.36
C ARG A 70 -4.24 6.98 6.98
N ALA A 71 -3.00 7.04 6.56
CA ALA A 71 -2.57 6.50 5.28
C ALA A 71 -1.45 5.50 5.48
N GLY A 72 -1.42 4.49 4.64
CA GLY A 72 -0.38 3.48 4.69
C GLY A 72 -0.12 2.85 3.33
N VAL A 73 0.85 1.96 3.32
CA VAL A 73 1.27 1.23 2.12
C VAL A 73 1.22 -0.27 2.43
N TYR A 74 0.59 -1.01 1.54
CA TYR A 74 0.54 -2.47 1.56
C TYR A 74 1.42 -3.02 0.46
N SER A 75 2.28 -3.98 0.79
CA SER A 75 3.07 -4.71 -0.20
C SER A 75 3.67 -5.97 0.41
N TYR A 76 4.36 -6.76 -0.43
CA TYR A 76 5.18 -7.87 0.02
C TYR A 76 6.51 -7.39 0.60
N ALA A 77 7.12 -8.22 1.44
CA ALA A 77 8.45 -7.92 1.99
C ALA A 77 9.49 -7.64 0.91
N SER A 78 9.55 -8.48 -0.12
CA SER A 78 10.50 -8.29 -1.23
C SER A 78 10.30 -6.98 -1.98
N TRP A 79 9.05 -6.54 -2.14
CA TRP A 79 8.73 -5.29 -2.81
C TRP A 79 9.19 -4.09 -1.97
N PHE A 80 8.96 -4.14 -0.66
CA PHE A 80 9.46 -3.11 0.26
C PHE A 80 10.98 -3.00 0.24
N TYR A 81 11.68 -4.13 0.15
CA TYR A 81 13.15 -4.11 0.14
C TYR A 81 13.73 -3.65 -1.19
N ASN A 82 13.16 -4.06 -2.32
CA ASN A 82 13.81 -3.97 -3.63
C ASN A 82 13.14 -2.99 -4.59
N ALA A 83 11.87 -2.71 -4.43
CA ALA A 83 11.09 -1.95 -5.41
C ALA A 83 10.66 -0.56 -4.92
N LEU A 84 10.88 -0.26 -3.64
CA LEU A 84 10.50 0.99 -3.00
C LEU A 84 11.66 1.55 -2.20
N ASN A 85 11.71 2.87 -2.08
CA ASN A 85 12.64 3.55 -1.17
C ASN A 85 11.95 3.64 0.21
N PHE A 86 12.12 2.63 1.04
CA PHE A 86 11.38 2.47 2.29
C PHE A 86 11.52 3.68 3.22
N ALA A 87 12.70 4.29 3.28
CA ALA A 87 12.92 5.46 4.13
C ALA A 87 11.93 6.60 3.86
N ASN A 88 11.46 6.74 2.62
CA ASN A 88 10.55 7.81 2.22
C ASN A 88 9.09 7.50 2.56
N ILE A 89 8.75 6.27 2.86
CA ILE A 89 7.38 5.85 3.22
C ILE A 89 7.25 5.35 4.65
N SER A 90 8.35 5.28 5.39
CA SER A 90 8.37 4.73 6.75
C SER A 90 7.52 5.51 7.76
N LYS A 91 7.21 6.75 7.47
CA LYS A 91 6.34 7.59 8.31
C LYS A 91 4.86 7.23 8.19
N TYR A 92 4.48 6.50 7.16
CA TYR A 92 3.11 6.03 6.97
C TYR A 92 2.94 4.66 7.64
N ASN A 93 1.70 4.21 7.79
CA ASN A 93 1.44 2.87 8.26
C ASN A 93 1.93 1.84 7.24
N ILE A 94 2.49 0.75 7.72
CA ILE A 94 3.01 -0.32 6.87
C ILE A 94 2.20 -1.59 7.12
N TRP A 95 1.61 -2.09 6.05
CA TRP A 95 0.89 -3.36 6.04
C TRP A 95 1.70 -4.32 5.18
N ILE A 96 2.39 -5.25 5.84
CA ILE A 96 3.32 -6.17 5.20
C ILE A 96 2.66 -7.52 4.94
N ALA A 97 2.80 -8.02 3.73
CA ALA A 97 2.40 -9.37 3.38
C ALA A 97 3.65 -10.26 3.33
N GLN A 98 3.67 -11.27 4.17
CA GLN A 98 4.69 -12.32 4.16
C GLN A 98 4.05 -13.59 4.71
N TYR A 99 3.86 -14.58 3.85
CA TYR A 99 3.13 -15.79 4.18
C TYR A 99 4.09 -16.82 4.79
N ARG A 100 4.31 -16.70 6.09
CA ARG A 100 5.19 -17.52 6.91
C ARG A 100 4.65 -17.65 8.32
N ASP A 101 5.17 -18.65 9.05
CA ASP A 101 4.84 -18.82 10.48
C ASP A 101 5.45 -17.72 11.35
N LYS A 102 6.60 -17.20 10.93
CA LYS A 102 7.29 -16.10 11.61
C LYS A 102 7.64 -15.01 10.61
N LEU A 103 7.37 -13.77 10.99
CA LEU A 103 7.73 -12.63 10.18
C LEU A 103 9.23 -12.38 10.27
N SER A 104 9.87 -12.22 9.10
CA SER A 104 11.30 -11.91 8.99
C SER A 104 11.57 -10.49 8.46
N PHE A 105 10.57 -9.63 8.47
CA PHE A 105 10.66 -8.26 7.97
C PHE A 105 11.48 -7.40 8.93
N SER A 106 12.53 -6.74 8.39
CA SER A 106 13.49 -5.98 9.21
C SER A 106 13.04 -4.56 9.55
N TYR A 107 12.03 -4.04 8.86
CA TYR A 107 11.54 -2.68 9.07
C TYR A 107 10.34 -2.67 10.00
N LYS A 108 10.03 -1.49 10.52
CA LYS A 108 8.83 -1.27 11.33
C LYS A 108 7.58 -1.50 10.49
N TYR A 109 6.58 -2.17 11.07
CA TYR A 109 5.30 -2.42 10.42
C TYR A 109 4.15 -2.24 11.44
N ASN A 110 2.93 -2.13 10.92
CA ASN A 110 1.73 -1.96 11.73
C ASN A 110 0.79 -3.17 11.64
N ILE A 111 0.69 -3.76 10.45
CA ILE A 111 -0.16 -4.93 10.19
C ILE A 111 0.65 -5.96 9.40
N TRP A 112 0.50 -7.22 9.79
CA TRP A 112 1.11 -8.35 9.09
C TRP A 112 0.03 -9.27 8.54
N GLN A 113 -0.03 -9.38 7.21
CA GLN A 113 -0.83 -10.40 6.53
C GLN A 113 0.01 -11.67 6.45
N TYR A 114 -0.39 -12.69 7.20
CA TYR A 114 0.44 -13.89 7.35
C TYR A 114 -0.01 -15.05 6.47
N THR A 115 -1.19 -15.01 5.89
CA THR A 115 -1.65 -16.03 4.94
C THR A 115 -2.70 -15.46 4.00
N GLY A 116 -2.75 -16.03 2.79
CA GLY A 116 -3.81 -15.80 1.81
C GLY A 116 -4.74 -17.01 1.68
N SER A 117 -4.56 -18.03 2.52
CA SER A 117 -5.32 -19.29 2.43
C SER A 117 -5.97 -19.68 3.77
N GLY A 118 -6.30 -18.70 4.60
CA GLY A 118 -7.00 -18.92 5.86
C GLY A 118 -8.40 -19.47 5.66
N ARG A 119 -8.94 -20.08 6.69
CA ARG A 119 -10.30 -20.61 6.71
C ARG A 119 -11.11 -19.97 7.82
N VAL A 120 -12.31 -19.54 7.47
CA VAL A 120 -13.26 -18.92 8.41
C VAL A 120 -14.61 -19.62 8.26
N ASN A 121 -15.23 -19.95 9.38
CA ASN A 121 -16.55 -20.57 9.39
C ASN A 121 -17.56 -19.67 8.68
N GLY A 122 -18.34 -20.27 7.79
CA GLY A 122 -19.33 -19.57 6.99
C GLY A 122 -18.82 -19.02 5.66
N ILE A 123 -17.51 -19.12 5.39
CA ILE A 123 -16.91 -18.72 4.12
C ILE A 123 -16.29 -19.94 3.47
N SER A 124 -16.73 -20.27 2.24
CA SER A 124 -16.29 -21.47 1.53
C SER A 124 -14.94 -21.30 0.84
N LYS A 125 -14.53 -20.07 0.54
CA LYS A 125 -13.27 -19.77 -0.14
C LYS A 125 -12.17 -19.43 0.84
N PRO A 126 -10.87 -19.61 0.47
CA PRO A 126 -9.75 -19.12 1.25
C PRO A 126 -9.84 -17.61 1.44
N VAL A 127 -9.35 -17.12 2.58
CA VAL A 127 -9.36 -15.70 2.92
C VAL A 127 -7.98 -15.26 3.41
N ASP A 128 -7.69 -13.99 3.23
CA ASP A 128 -6.51 -13.35 3.80
C ASP A 128 -6.70 -13.16 5.30
N MET A 129 -5.64 -13.39 6.06
CA MET A 129 -5.67 -13.21 7.51
C MET A 129 -4.52 -12.32 7.97
N ASN A 130 -4.80 -11.45 8.93
CA ASN A 130 -3.89 -10.43 9.39
C ASN A 130 -3.82 -10.34 10.90
N ILE A 131 -2.67 -9.84 11.40
CA ILE A 131 -2.46 -9.46 12.81
C ILE A 131 -2.03 -7.99 12.81
N GLY A 132 -2.68 -7.20 13.61
CA GLY A 132 -2.36 -5.78 13.75
C GLY A 132 -1.79 -5.42 15.11
#